data_50f5582ee95f7f1075a8d674aa9857fa
#
_entry.id   50f5582ee95f7f1075a8d674aa9857fa
#
_cell.length_a   1.000
_cell.length_b   1.000
_cell.length_c   1.000
_cell.angle_alpha   90.00
_cell.angle_beta   90.00
_cell.angle_gamma   90.00
#
_symmetry.space_group_name_H-M   'P 1'
#
loop_
_entity.id
_entity.type
_entity.pdbx_description
1 polymer ?
#
loop_
_entity_poly.entity_id
_entity_poly.type
_entity_poly.pdbx_seq_one_letter_code
_entity_poly.pdbx_strand_id
1 'polypeptide(L)'
;MERELIMQKGMIVYQSKYGATEKYAKWLREMTNFHCVEASKAAAAEVEQCETVVLCGGVYASGIAGLSFVKKNINKLKNKKLAIFCVGASPYDDSALAEIKEHNLTGDLRDIPLFYGRGAWNESKMKFMDRTMCKMLQKSVAKKDPSTYEPWMKALMCAAGQNCDWTDKKYLVPLLNYLNS
;
A
#
# COMPACT_ATOMS: atom_id res chain seq x y z
N MET A 1 -10.26 11.08 -38.98
CA MET A 1 -10.11 9.74 -38.36
C MET A 1 -9.90 10.01 -36.89
N GLU A 2 -11.02 10.19 -36.17
CA GLU A 2 -11.02 10.39 -34.72
C GLU A 2 -10.55 9.10 -34.06
N ARG A 3 -9.43 9.16 -33.37
CA ARG A 3 -9.09 8.12 -32.39
C ARG A 3 -10.14 8.22 -31.29
N GLU A 4 -11.09 7.30 -31.26
CA GLU A 4 -11.86 7.04 -30.03
C GLU A 4 -10.83 6.84 -28.93
N LEU A 5 -10.72 7.80 -28.03
CA LEU A 5 -10.02 7.64 -26.77
C LEU A 5 -10.81 6.56 -26.02
N ILE A 6 -10.32 5.32 -26.07
CA ILE A 6 -10.79 4.25 -25.21
C ILE A 6 -10.46 4.73 -23.79
N MET A 7 -11.44 5.31 -23.10
CA MET A 7 -11.29 5.66 -21.69
C MET A 7 -10.89 4.39 -20.94
N GLN A 8 -9.68 4.37 -20.43
CA GLN A 8 -9.26 3.28 -19.55
C GLN A 8 -10.12 3.37 -18.29
N LYS A 9 -10.91 2.34 -18.01
CA LYS A 9 -11.83 2.30 -16.86
C LYS A 9 -11.14 2.58 -15.54
N GLY A 10 -9.87 2.20 -15.39
CA GLY A 10 -9.15 2.42 -14.16
C GLY A 10 -7.62 2.36 -14.29
N MET A 11 -6.97 2.94 -13.28
CA MET A 11 -5.53 3.00 -13.15
C MET A 11 -5.09 2.53 -11.77
N ILE A 12 -4.07 1.70 -11.73
CA ILE A 12 -3.37 1.28 -10.52
C ILE A 12 -2.02 1.97 -10.51
N VAL A 13 -1.80 2.82 -9.54
CA VAL A 13 -0.50 3.46 -9.30
C VAL A 13 0.14 2.78 -8.10
N TYR A 14 1.36 2.27 -8.24
CA TYR A 14 2.00 1.60 -7.12
C TYR A 14 3.38 2.16 -6.79
N GLN A 15 3.76 2.08 -5.52
CA GLN A 15 5.12 2.33 -5.06
C GLN A 15 5.56 1.20 -4.12
N SER A 16 6.53 0.43 -4.58
CA SER A 16 7.05 -0.74 -3.89
C SER A 16 8.55 -0.61 -3.66
N LYS A 17 9.01 -0.93 -2.45
CA LYS A 17 10.44 -0.90 -2.10
C LYS A 17 11.08 -2.29 -2.20
N TYR A 18 10.32 -3.33 -1.82
CA TYR A 18 10.81 -4.71 -1.70
C TYR A 18 9.95 -5.74 -2.44
N GLY A 19 9.04 -5.31 -3.29
CA GLY A 19 8.28 -6.17 -4.22
C GLY A 19 6.89 -6.62 -3.75
N ALA A 20 6.57 -6.61 -2.45
CA ALA A 20 5.26 -7.08 -1.99
C ALA A 20 4.10 -6.23 -2.51
N THR A 21 4.22 -4.91 -2.48
CA THR A 21 3.21 -3.99 -3.02
C THR A 21 3.05 -4.14 -4.53
N GLU A 22 4.15 -4.28 -5.26
CA GLU A 22 4.13 -4.51 -6.70
C GLU A 22 3.41 -5.83 -7.04
N LYS A 23 3.62 -6.88 -6.23
CA LYS A 23 2.93 -8.18 -6.39
C LYS A 23 1.41 -8.01 -6.27
N TYR A 24 0.93 -7.26 -5.27
CA TYR A 24 -0.49 -6.93 -5.14
C TYR A 24 -1.02 -6.09 -6.31
N ALA A 25 -0.28 -5.09 -6.74
CA ALA A 25 -0.66 -4.26 -7.89
C ALA A 25 -0.80 -5.09 -9.17
N LYS A 26 0.11 -6.05 -9.41
CA LYS A 26 0.02 -6.99 -10.54
C LYS A 26 -1.21 -7.90 -10.44
N TRP A 27 -1.49 -8.45 -9.27
CA TRP A 27 -2.70 -9.26 -9.06
C TRP A 27 -3.98 -8.43 -9.27
N LEU A 28 -4.01 -7.20 -8.75
CA LEU A 28 -5.16 -6.32 -8.95
C LEU A 28 -5.36 -6.00 -10.44
N ARG A 29 -4.27 -5.76 -11.19
CA ARG A 29 -4.33 -5.59 -12.65
C ARG A 29 -4.93 -6.80 -13.35
N GLU A 30 -4.52 -8.02 -12.99
CA GLU A 30 -5.06 -9.26 -13.55
C GLU A 30 -6.57 -9.40 -13.29
N MET A 31 -7.04 -8.94 -12.12
CA MET A 31 -8.44 -9.07 -11.70
C MET A 31 -9.35 -7.97 -12.25
N THR A 32 -8.80 -6.78 -12.56
CA THR A 32 -9.58 -5.60 -12.98
C THR A 32 -9.36 -5.19 -14.44
N ASN A 33 -8.28 -5.66 -15.04
CA ASN A 33 -7.76 -5.20 -16.33
C ASN A 33 -7.43 -3.69 -16.37
N PHE A 34 -7.18 -3.08 -15.19
CA PHE A 34 -6.78 -1.68 -15.10
C PHE A 34 -5.33 -1.48 -15.57
N HIS A 35 -5.03 -0.29 -16.10
CA HIS A 35 -3.66 0.10 -16.37
C HIS A 35 -2.85 0.16 -15.06
N CYS A 36 -1.67 -0.49 -15.03
CA CYS A 36 -0.85 -0.57 -13.82
C CYS A 36 0.53 0.06 -14.07
N VAL A 37 0.89 1.06 -13.27
CA VAL A 37 2.11 1.84 -13.46
C VAL A 37 2.76 2.17 -12.12
N GLU A 38 4.10 2.24 -12.10
CA GLU A 38 4.85 2.73 -10.93
C GLU A 38 4.65 4.24 -10.75
N ALA A 39 4.51 4.70 -9.51
CA ALA A 39 4.23 6.11 -9.17
C ALA A 39 5.25 7.11 -9.77
N SER A 40 6.50 6.69 -9.93
CA SER A 40 7.57 7.48 -10.58
C SER A 40 7.37 7.69 -12.07
N LYS A 41 6.57 6.84 -12.73
CA LYS A 41 6.31 6.82 -14.17
C LYS A 41 4.89 7.26 -14.52
N ALA A 42 4.01 7.38 -13.53
CA ALA A 42 2.61 7.74 -13.74
C ALA A 42 2.49 9.20 -14.21
N ALA A 43 1.87 9.40 -15.37
CA ALA A 43 1.63 10.73 -15.93
C ALA A 43 0.29 11.31 -15.44
N ALA A 44 0.28 12.60 -15.09
CA ALA A 44 -0.94 13.29 -14.63
C ALA A 44 -2.06 13.31 -15.71
N ALA A 45 -1.68 13.28 -16.99
CA ALA A 45 -2.64 13.20 -18.11
C ALA A 45 -3.38 11.86 -18.18
N GLU A 46 -2.72 10.74 -17.78
CA GLU A 46 -3.35 9.42 -17.73
C GLU A 46 -4.41 9.34 -16.64
N VAL A 47 -4.19 10.04 -15.51
CA VAL A 47 -5.17 10.14 -14.41
C VAL A 47 -6.48 10.76 -14.90
N GLU A 48 -6.42 11.77 -15.76
CA GLU A 48 -7.60 12.47 -16.27
C GLU A 48 -8.51 11.56 -17.11
N GLN A 49 -7.93 10.57 -17.77
CA GLN A 49 -8.63 9.62 -18.65
C GLN A 49 -9.27 8.44 -17.90
N CYS A 50 -9.01 8.29 -16.60
CA CYS A 50 -9.54 7.20 -15.79
C CYS A 50 -10.75 7.62 -14.98
N GLU A 51 -11.72 6.72 -14.80
CA GLU A 51 -12.84 6.89 -13.87
C GLU A 51 -12.47 6.45 -12.45
N THR A 52 -11.58 5.46 -12.34
CA THR A 52 -11.15 4.85 -11.07
C THR A 52 -9.63 4.91 -10.95
N VAL A 53 -9.13 5.28 -9.78
CA VAL A 53 -7.70 5.27 -9.48
C VAL A 53 -7.46 4.55 -8.14
N VAL A 54 -6.55 3.59 -8.15
CA VAL A 54 -6.12 2.87 -6.94
C VAL A 54 -4.64 3.15 -6.71
N LEU A 55 -4.29 3.68 -5.53
CA LEU A 55 -2.90 3.72 -5.07
C LEU A 55 -2.59 2.45 -4.28
N CYS A 56 -1.55 1.71 -4.69
CA CYS A 56 -0.97 0.63 -3.89
C CYS A 56 0.36 1.10 -3.30
N GLY A 57 0.43 1.24 -1.97
CA GLY A 57 1.60 1.78 -1.28
C GLY A 57 2.11 0.89 -0.14
N GLY A 58 3.43 0.67 -0.07
CA GLY A 58 4.03 0.01 1.09
C GLY A 58 4.00 0.92 2.33
N VAL A 59 3.76 0.35 3.50
CA VAL A 59 3.82 1.08 4.79
C VAL A 59 5.24 1.01 5.33
N TYR A 60 5.86 2.18 5.50
CA TYR A 60 7.21 2.31 6.07
C TYR A 60 7.19 3.41 7.14
N ALA A 61 7.58 3.07 8.36
CA ALA A 61 7.53 3.99 9.51
C ALA A 61 6.20 4.76 9.60
N SER A 62 5.09 4.04 9.53
CA SER A 62 3.70 4.53 9.53
C SER A 62 3.28 5.37 8.32
N GLY A 63 4.18 5.69 7.38
CA GLY A 63 3.88 6.42 6.14
C GLY A 63 3.51 5.48 5.00
N ILE A 64 2.54 5.88 4.16
CA ILE A 64 2.15 5.15 2.95
C ILE A 64 2.97 5.67 1.76
N ALA A 65 3.78 4.79 1.16
CA ALA A 65 4.57 5.13 -0.02
C ALA A 65 3.66 5.46 -1.22
N GLY A 66 4.06 6.43 -2.02
CA GLY A 66 3.30 6.87 -3.20
C GLY A 66 2.17 7.86 -2.90
N LEU A 67 1.87 8.15 -1.64
CA LEU A 67 0.79 9.08 -1.28
C LEU A 67 1.03 10.50 -1.82
N SER A 68 2.28 10.88 -2.04
CA SER A 68 2.65 12.15 -2.69
C SER A 68 2.06 12.29 -4.11
N PHE A 69 1.89 11.17 -4.83
CA PHE A 69 1.24 11.17 -6.14
C PHE A 69 -0.24 11.59 -6.02
N VAL A 70 -0.96 11.01 -5.05
CA VAL A 70 -2.37 11.37 -4.80
C VAL A 70 -2.49 12.84 -4.38
N LYS A 71 -1.64 13.29 -3.45
CA LYS A 71 -1.62 14.69 -2.99
C LYS A 71 -1.40 15.68 -4.13
N LYS A 72 -0.43 15.42 -5.01
CA LYS A 72 -0.12 16.29 -6.17
C LYS A 72 -1.25 16.32 -7.20
N ASN A 73 -2.02 15.26 -7.33
CA ASN A 73 -3.08 15.13 -8.33
C ASN A 73 -4.49 15.22 -7.73
N ILE A 74 -4.64 15.64 -6.48
CA ILE A 74 -5.92 15.58 -5.75
C ILE A 74 -7.05 16.31 -6.48
N ASN A 75 -6.77 17.45 -7.10
CA ASN A 75 -7.78 18.20 -7.85
C ASN A 75 -8.31 17.44 -9.08
N LYS A 76 -7.48 16.59 -9.70
CA LYS A 76 -7.86 15.73 -10.82
C LYS A 76 -8.57 14.46 -10.37
N LEU A 77 -8.42 14.11 -9.11
CA LEU A 77 -8.94 12.88 -8.50
C LEU A 77 -10.30 13.08 -7.81
N LYS A 78 -10.70 14.32 -7.49
CA LYS A 78 -11.91 14.64 -6.69
C LYS A 78 -13.22 14.02 -7.20
N ASN A 79 -13.36 13.87 -8.52
CA ASN A 79 -14.58 13.34 -9.15
C ASN A 79 -14.42 11.88 -9.61
N LYS A 80 -13.40 11.20 -9.12
CA LYS A 80 -13.09 9.81 -9.51
C LYS A 80 -13.32 8.86 -8.34
N LYS A 81 -13.59 7.60 -8.65
CA LYS A 81 -13.56 6.53 -7.65
C LYS A 81 -12.12 6.30 -7.23
N LEU A 82 -11.81 6.64 -5.99
CA LEU A 82 -10.45 6.60 -5.46
C LEU A 82 -10.36 5.63 -4.29
N ALA A 83 -9.32 4.82 -4.26
CA ALA A 83 -9.01 3.93 -3.15
C ALA A 83 -7.51 3.86 -2.90
N ILE A 84 -7.14 3.56 -1.66
CA ILE A 84 -5.75 3.29 -1.27
C ILE A 84 -5.68 1.87 -0.70
N PHE A 85 -4.75 1.08 -1.23
CA PHE A 85 -4.40 -0.25 -0.72
C PHE A 85 -2.99 -0.19 -0.14
N CYS A 86 -2.88 -0.25 1.18
CA CYS A 86 -1.60 -0.21 1.86
C CYS A 86 -1.10 -1.63 2.20
N VAL A 87 0.22 -1.82 2.14
CA VAL A 87 0.86 -3.12 2.34
C VAL A 87 1.89 -3.02 3.46
N GLY A 88 1.67 -3.76 4.53
CA GLY A 88 2.56 -3.81 5.69
C GLY A 88 2.96 -5.24 6.07
N ALA A 89 3.99 -5.41 6.90
CA ALA A 89 4.45 -6.73 7.34
C ALA A 89 3.60 -7.32 8.47
N SER A 90 2.93 -6.49 9.27
CA SER A 90 2.11 -6.93 10.40
C SER A 90 0.84 -7.67 9.94
N PRO A 91 0.29 -8.56 10.76
CA PRO A 91 -1.07 -9.04 10.54
C PRO A 91 -2.07 -7.89 10.48
N TYR A 92 -3.24 -8.12 9.86
CA TYR A 92 -4.33 -7.15 9.87
C TYR A 92 -4.78 -6.87 11.31
N ASP A 93 -4.96 -5.60 11.63
CA ASP A 93 -5.46 -5.11 12.91
C ASP A 93 -6.22 -3.81 12.68
N ASP A 94 -7.47 -3.73 13.17
CA ASP A 94 -8.36 -2.59 12.92
C ASP A 94 -7.83 -1.29 13.52
N SER A 95 -7.27 -1.33 14.74
CA SER A 95 -6.73 -0.14 15.40
C SER A 95 -5.47 0.35 14.72
N ALA A 96 -4.57 -0.56 14.33
CA ALA A 96 -3.37 -0.20 13.57
C ALA A 96 -3.72 0.41 12.20
N LEU A 97 -4.74 -0.11 11.52
CA LEU A 97 -5.22 0.45 10.26
C LEU A 97 -5.84 1.84 10.46
N ALA A 98 -6.59 2.06 11.54
CA ALA A 98 -7.13 3.36 11.89
C ALA A 98 -6.03 4.39 12.14
N GLU A 99 -4.98 4.02 12.89
CA GLU A 99 -3.82 4.88 13.13
C GLU A 99 -3.08 5.24 11.83
N ILE A 100 -2.87 4.25 10.94
CA ILE A 100 -2.28 4.50 9.61
C ILE A 100 -3.15 5.48 8.82
N LYS A 101 -4.47 5.33 8.87
CA LYS A 101 -5.41 6.23 8.20
C LYS A 101 -5.31 7.64 8.76
N GLU A 102 -5.40 7.81 10.06
CA GLU A 102 -5.33 9.13 10.72
C GLU A 102 -4.00 9.84 10.45
N HIS A 103 -2.90 9.10 10.46
CA HIS A 103 -1.56 9.66 10.20
C HIS A 103 -1.38 10.12 8.75
N ASN A 104 -1.94 9.39 7.79
CA ASN A 104 -1.65 9.60 6.36
C ASN A 104 -2.76 10.35 5.60
N LEU A 105 -4.03 10.09 5.93
CA LEU A 105 -5.19 10.59 5.19
C LEU A 105 -5.81 11.79 5.89
N THR A 106 -5.17 12.95 5.74
CA THR A 106 -5.59 14.22 6.32
C THR A 106 -6.14 15.18 5.26
N GLY A 107 -6.95 16.16 5.65
CA GLY A 107 -7.53 17.14 4.73
C GLY A 107 -8.37 16.50 3.64
N ASP A 108 -8.10 16.83 2.38
CA ASP A 108 -8.81 16.31 1.19
C ASP A 108 -8.69 14.78 1.01
N LEU A 109 -7.80 14.10 1.74
CA LEU A 109 -7.61 12.66 1.66
C LEU A 109 -8.43 11.87 2.69
N ARG A 110 -9.04 12.54 3.67
CA ARG A 110 -9.66 11.91 4.86
C ARG A 110 -10.70 10.84 4.51
N ASP A 111 -11.49 11.10 3.47
CA ASP A 111 -12.62 10.25 3.10
C ASP A 111 -12.26 9.15 2.09
N ILE A 112 -10.97 9.08 1.69
CA ILE A 112 -10.52 8.05 0.77
C ILE A 112 -10.54 6.69 1.50
N PRO A 113 -11.21 5.66 0.93
CA PRO A 113 -11.20 4.32 1.49
C PRO A 113 -9.78 3.75 1.54
N LEU A 114 -9.42 3.18 2.70
CA LEU A 114 -8.13 2.54 2.94
C LEU A 114 -8.34 1.05 3.14
N PHE A 115 -7.62 0.26 2.37
CA PHE A 115 -7.58 -1.21 2.44
C PHE A 115 -6.17 -1.68 2.80
N TYR A 116 -6.06 -2.87 3.38
CA TYR A 116 -4.79 -3.40 3.85
C TYR A 116 -4.52 -4.79 3.29
N GLY A 117 -3.25 -5.03 2.95
CA GLY A 117 -2.73 -6.35 2.64
C GLY A 117 -1.47 -6.66 3.45
N ARG A 118 -1.37 -7.88 3.97
CA ARG A 118 -0.13 -8.32 4.59
C ARG A 118 0.91 -8.58 3.51
N GLY A 119 2.09 -8.05 3.69
CA GLY A 119 3.19 -8.10 2.72
C GLY A 119 4.19 -9.20 3.00
N ALA A 120 5.46 -8.87 2.86
CA ALA A 120 6.57 -9.77 3.05
C ALA A 120 7.65 -9.12 3.91
N TRP A 121 8.50 -9.96 4.48
CA TRP A 121 9.67 -9.57 5.26
C TRP A 121 10.89 -10.31 4.73
N ASN A 122 11.94 -9.56 4.37
CA ASN A 122 13.19 -10.15 3.92
C ASN A 122 14.35 -9.20 4.23
N GLU A 123 15.01 -9.42 5.37
CA GLU A 123 16.12 -8.59 5.82
C GLU A 123 17.31 -8.60 4.84
N SER A 124 17.53 -9.71 4.14
CA SER A 124 18.64 -9.82 3.18
C SER A 124 18.49 -8.90 1.97
N LYS A 125 17.24 -8.59 1.58
CA LYS A 125 16.91 -7.66 0.48
C LYS A 125 16.82 -6.21 0.92
N MET A 126 16.82 -5.94 2.23
CA MET A 126 16.72 -4.56 2.73
C MET A 126 17.99 -3.79 2.44
N LYS A 127 17.82 -2.50 2.07
CA LYS A 127 18.92 -1.55 2.00
C LYS A 127 19.57 -1.41 3.39
N PHE A 128 20.85 -1.07 3.42
CA PHE A 128 21.64 -0.99 4.65
C PHE A 128 20.95 -0.15 5.76
N MET A 129 20.45 1.03 5.42
CA MET A 129 19.76 1.91 6.37
C MET A 129 18.51 1.25 6.98
N ASP A 130 17.65 0.68 6.13
CA ASP A 130 16.40 0.04 6.60
C ASP A 130 16.70 -1.17 7.46
N ARG A 131 17.67 -1.99 7.06
CA ARG A 131 18.12 -3.15 7.85
C ARG A 131 18.64 -2.73 9.21
N THR A 132 19.43 -1.66 9.27
CA THR A 132 19.96 -1.13 10.52
C THR A 132 18.86 -0.63 11.43
N MET A 133 17.91 0.14 10.89
CA MET A 133 16.73 0.62 11.64
C MET A 133 15.87 -0.55 12.16
N CYS A 134 15.60 -1.56 11.33
CA CYS A 134 14.86 -2.74 11.75
C CYS A 134 15.57 -3.49 12.89
N LYS A 135 16.88 -3.69 12.79
CA LYS A 135 17.68 -4.32 13.86
C LYS A 135 17.69 -3.51 15.16
N MET A 136 17.75 -2.18 15.07
CA MET A 136 17.66 -1.32 16.26
C MET A 136 16.28 -1.44 16.90
N LEU A 137 15.21 -1.45 16.09
CA LEU A 137 13.84 -1.64 16.58
C LEU A 137 13.65 -3.01 17.21
N GLN A 138 14.13 -4.08 16.59
CA GLN A 138 14.12 -5.44 17.15
C GLN A 138 14.82 -5.49 18.52
N LYS A 139 16.00 -4.87 18.65
CA LYS A 139 16.73 -4.78 19.93
C LYS A 139 15.95 -3.98 20.99
N SER A 140 15.25 -2.94 20.59
CA SER A 140 14.41 -2.16 21.50
C SER A 140 13.21 -2.95 21.98
N VAL A 141 12.51 -3.65 21.08
CA VAL A 141 11.36 -4.50 21.41
C VAL A 141 11.78 -5.69 22.28
N ALA A 142 12.94 -6.31 22.01
CA ALA A 142 13.45 -7.43 22.79
C ALA A 142 13.74 -7.10 24.28
N LYS A 143 13.84 -5.81 24.64
CA LYS A 143 13.99 -5.37 26.04
C LYS A 143 12.67 -5.28 26.79
N LYS A 144 11.54 -5.34 26.10
CA LYS A 144 10.20 -5.30 26.71
C LYS A 144 9.76 -6.69 27.11
N ASP A 145 8.84 -6.79 28.08
CA ASP A 145 8.18 -8.03 28.43
C ASP A 145 7.37 -8.54 27.21
N PRO A 146 7.62 -9.78 26.71
CA PRO A 146 6.87 -10.35 25.60
C PRO A 146 5.35 -10.37 25.78
N SER A 147 4.86 -10.42 27.03
CA SER A 147 3.43 -10.36 27.33
C SER A 147 2.78 -9.01 26.99
N THR A 148 3.58 -7.94 26.89
CA THR A 148 3.15 -6.59 26.53
C THR A 148 3.27 -6.25 25.05
N TYR A 149 3.69 -7.22 24.22
CA TYR A 149 3.89 -6.99 22.81
C TYR A 149 2.58 -6.71 22.08
N GLU A 150 2.53 -5.57 21.41
CA GLU A 150 1.51 -5.27 20.43
C GLU A 150 1.62 -6.18 19.18
N PRO A 151 0.57 -6.31 18.36
CA PRO A 151 0.57 -7.18 17.18
C PRO A 151 1.78 -6.97 16.25
N TRP A 152 2.17 -5.71 16.02
CA TRP A 152 3.32 -5.38 15.18
C TRP A 152 4.67 -5.78 15.81
N MET A 153 4.80 -5.69 17.14
CA MET A 153 6.00 -6.13 17.86
C MET A 153 6.17 -7.64 17.76
N LYS A 154 5.07 -8.40 17.94
CA LYS A 154 5.07 -9.86 17.76
C LYS A 154 5.47 -10.22 16.33
N ALA A 155 4.89 -9.56 15.32
CA ALA A 155 5.24 -9.79 13.92
C ALA A 155 6.72 -9.51 13.63
N LEU A 156 7.24 -8.38 14.15
CA LEU A 156 8.64 -8.00 14.00
C LEU A 156 9.59 -9.04 14.61
N MET A 157 9.29 -9.50 15.83
CA MET A 157 10.14 -10.48 16.52
C MET A 157 10.08 -11.87 15.88
N CYS A 158 8.91 -12.29 15.39
CA CYS A 158 8.75 -13.53 14.64
C CYS A 158 9.48 -13.53 13.30
N ALA A 159 9.59 -12.37 12.66
CA ALA A 159 10.23 -12.20 11.35
C ALA A 159 11.75 -12.00 11.44
N ALA A 160 12.27 -11.74 12.63
CA ALA A 160 13.70 -11.47 12.84
C ALA A 160 14.58 -12.62 12.32
N GLY A 161 15.50 -12.29 11.42
CA GLY A 161 16.41 -13.26 10.80
C GLY A 161 15.76 -14.24 9.81
N GLN A 162 14.49 -14.05 9.48
CA GLN A 162 13.76 -14.92 8.56
C GLN A 162 13.37 -14.21 7.26
N ASN A 163 13.03 -15.01 6.25
CA ASN A 163 12.41 -14.54 5.01
C ASN A 163 10.96 -15.05 5.01
N CYS A 164 10.01 -14.11 5.08
CA CYS A 164 8.60 -14.41 5.15
C CYS A 164 7.86 -13.75 4.00
N ASP A 165 6.98 -14.50 3.35
CA ASP A 165 6.02 -13.97 2.37
C ASP A 165 4.60 -14.34 2.84
N TRP A 166 3.85 -13.34 3.30
CA TRP A 166 2.47 -13.48 3.76
C TRP A 166 1.47 -12.89 2.77
N THR A 167 1.93 -12.56 1.57
CA THR A 167 1.03 -12.00 0.53
C THR A 167 -0.01 -13.04 0.12
N ASP A 168 -1.27 -12.61 0.04
CA ASP A 168 -2.38 -13.47 -0.34
C ASP A 168 -3.43 -12.64 -1.10
N LYS A 169 -3.94 -13.16 -2.21
CA LYS A 169 -4.98 -12.50 -3.02
C LYS A 169 -6.27 -12.20 -2.24
N LYS A 170 -6.55 -12.95 -1.16
CA LYS A 170 -7.72 -12.70 -0.30
C LYS A 170 -7.75 -11.28 0.30
N TYR A 171 -6.60 -10.66 0.52
CA TYR A 171 -6.53 -9.27 1.01
C TYR A 171 -7.07 -8.25 -0.01
N LEU A 172 -7.15 -8.61 -1.28
CA LEU A 172 -7.74 -7.74 -2.32
C LEU A 172 -9.27 -7.79 -2.36
N VAL A 173 -9.90 -8.79 -1.74
CA VAL A 173 -11.37 -8.97 -1.81
C VAL A 173 -12.16 -7.75 -1.34
N PRO A 174 -11.86 -7.12 -0.19
CA PRO A 174 -12.58 -5.91 0.23
C PRO A 174 -12.45 -4.75 -0.75
N LEU A 175 -11.25 -4.54 -1.31
CA LEU A 175 -11.02 -3.53 -2.35
C LEU A 175 -11.81 -3.85 -3.62
N LEU A 176 -11.80 -5.08 -4.09
CA LEU A 176 -12.55 -5.49 -5.29
C LEU A 176 -14.05 -5.29 -5.11
N ASN A 177 -14.60 -5.61 -3.94
CA ASN A 177 -15.99 -5.34 -3.62
C ASN A 177 -16.32 -3.84 -3.69
N TYR A 178 -15.45 -3.00 -3.16
CA TYR A 178 -15.60 -1.55 -3.27
C TYR A 178 -15.50 -1.07 -4.73
N LEU A 179 -14.59 -1.60 -5.52
CA LEU A 179 -14.44 -1.19 -6.93
C LEU A 179 -15.66 -1.57 -7.78
N ASN A 180 -16.37 -2.63 -7.42
CA ASN A 180 -17.54 -3.14 -8.13
C ASN A 180 -18.87 -2.56 -7.62
N SER A 181 -18.88 -1.84 -6.50
CA SER A 181 -20.04 -1.10 -5.98
C SER A 181 -20.19 0.24 -6.70
#